data_5d83e0390dacc52e9319af65c619fb26
#
_entry.id   5d83e0390dacc52e9319af65c619fb26
#
_cell.length_a   1.000
_cell.length_b   1.000
_cell.length_c   1.000
_cell.angle_alpha   90.00
_cell.angle_beta   90.00
_cell.angle_gamma   90.00
#
_symmetry.space_group_name_H-M   'P 1'
#
loop_
_entity.id
_entity.type
_entity.pdbx_description
1 polymer ?
#
loop_
_entity_poly.entity_id
_entity_poly.type
_entity_poly.pdbx_seq_one_letter_code
_entity_poly.pdbx_strand_id
1 'polypeptide(L)'
;SPENSAVMLRSMEAGKILNIESKPTISDGTAGGVEKGAITFDICCDTIDQTVFLKEAEIKDAMLLYIKNERKLLEGAAGTAIAALIKKKKELAGKKVGIIICGGNISIDDLKSVIV
;
A
#
# COMPACT_ATOMS: atom_id res chain seq x y z
N SER A 1 1.33 3.66 0.06
CA SER A 1 2.17 2.94 1.04
C SER A 1 1.59 3.06 2.44
N PRO A 2 1.74 2.05 3.32
CA PRO A 2 1.38 2.18 4.72
C PRO A 2 2.26 3.24 5.41
N GLU A 3 1.67 4.09 6.26
CA GLU A 3 2.44 5.10 7.03
C GLU A 3 3.50 4.46 7.92
N ASN A 4 3.25 3.23 8.40
CA ASN A 4 4.16 2.48 9.25
C ASN A 4 5.44 2.02 8.55
N SER A 5 5.44 1.92 7.22
CA SER A 5 6.59 1.47 6.44
C SER A 5 6.59 2.11 5.05
N ALA A 6 6.79 3.41 4.99
CA ALA A 6 6.74 4.21 3.76
C ALA A 6 8.13 4.67 3.29
N VAL A 7 9.14 3.80 3.41
CA VAL A 7 10.54 4.18 3.16
C VAL A 7 10.76 4.68 1.73
N MET A 8 10.22 3.99 0.72
CA MET A 8 10.34 4.42 -0.69
C MET A 8 9.70 5.80 -0.91
N LEU A 9 8.47 6.00 -0.44
CA LEU A 9 7.76 7.26 -0.62
C LEU A 9 8.49 8.43 0.08
N ARG A 10 8.94 8.21 1.31
CA ARG A 10 9.72 9.20 2.05
C ARG A 10 11.05 9.50 1.40
N SER A 11 11.69 8.49 0.82
CA SER A 11 12.93 8.65 0.07
C SER A 11 12.71 9.49 -1.20
N MET A 12 11.63 9.25 -1.91
CA MET A 12 11.23 10.05 -3.09
C MET A 12 11.00 11.53 -2.71
N GLU A 13 10.26 11.79 -1.62
CA GLU A 13 10.04 13.15 -1.10
C GLU A 13 11.36 13.86 -0.74
N ALA A 14 12.31 13.10 -0.19
CA ALA A 14 13.64 13.64 0.19
C ALA A 14 14.64 13.74 -0.98
N GLY A 15 14.33 13.17 -2.15
CA GLY A 15 15.23 13.07 -3.30
C GLY A 15 16.46 12.19 -3.07
N LYS A 16 16.44 11.33 -2.05
CA LYS A 16 17.52 10.39 -1.71
C LYS A 16 16.98 9.24 -0.89
N ILE A 17 17.64 8.09 -0.99
CA ILE A 17 17.29 6.92 -0.19
C ILE A 17 17.55 7.21 1.29
N LEU A 18 16.49 7.05 2.11
CA LEU A 18 16.54 7.24 3.56
C LEU A 18 16.64 5.88 4.26
N ASN A 19 17.32 5.87 5.40
CA ASN A 19 17.29 4.74 6.33
C ASN A 19 16.32 5.05 7.47
N ILE A 20 15.07 4.59 7.31
CA ILE A 20 13.98 4.82 8.26
C ILE A 20 13.55 3.46 8.81
N GLU A 21 13.37 3.38 10.11
CA GLU A 21 12.83 2.19 10.76
C GLU A 21 11.36 1.96 10.35
N SER A 22 11.08 0.76 9.89
CA SER A 22 9.72 0.30 9.59
C SER A 22 9.04 -0.24 10.84
N LYS A 23 7.78 0.17 11.04
CA LYS A 23 6.91 -0.38 12.07
C LYS A 23 6.06 -1.52 11.48
N PRO A 24 5.52 -2.42 12.29
CA PRO A 24 4.62 -3.46 11.83
C PRO A 24 3.45 -2.89 11.03
N THR A 25 3.12 -3.56 9.92
CA THR A 25 2.00 -3.21 9.05
C THR A 25 1.36 -4.47 8.48
N ILE A 26 0.05 -4.44 8.26
CA ILE A 26 -0.65 -5.52 7.53
C ILE A 26 -0.21 -5.61 6.06
N SER A 27 0.37 -4.55 5.52
CA SER A 27 0.96 -4.51 4.18
C SER A 27 2.42 -4.97 4.20
N ASP A 28 2.68 -6.13 4.76
CA ASP A 28 4.00 -6.72 4.93
C ASP A 28 4.77 -6.85 3.60
N GLY A 29 4.07 -7.21 2.53
CA GLY A 29 4.66 -7.31 1.18
C GLY A 29 5.18 -5.98 0.61
N THR A 30 4.83 -4.85 1.19
CA THR A 30 5.37 -3.52 0.83
C THR A 30 6.26 -2.91 1.91
N ALA A 31 6.44 -3.62 3.02
CA ALA A 31 7.23 -3.14 4.15
C ALA A 31 8.73 -3.39 3.95
N GLY A 32 9.54 -2.52 4.54
CA GLY A 32 10.98 -2.67 4.56
C GLY A 32 11.74 -1.46 4.05
N GLY A 33 13.06 -1.56 4.14
CA GLY A 33 13.99 -0.53 3.67
C GLY A 33 14.19 -0.54 2.15
N VAL A 34 14.83 0.50 1.66
CA VAL A 34 15.32 0.60 0.28
C VAL A 34 16.84 0.54 0.33
N GLU A 35 17.44 -0.41 -0.38
CA GLU A 35 18.89 -0.55 -0.41
C GLU A 35 19.56 0.63 -1.11
N LYS A 36 20.74 1.00 -0.64
CA LYS A 36 21.54 2.05 -1.28
C LYS A 36 21.89 1.62 -2.71
N GLY A 37 21.56 2.48 -3.67
CA GLY A 37 21.79 2.22 -5.10
C GLY A 37 20.74 1.32 -5.74
N ALA A 38 19.59 1.11 -5.09
CA ALA A 38 18.47 0.37 -5.68
C ALA A 38 17.95 1.09 -6.93
N ILE A 39 17.99 0.43 -8.08
CA ILE A 39 17.50 0.95 -9.36
C ILE A 39 16.01 1.32 -9.30
N THR A 40 15.24 0.66 -8.44
CA THR A 40 13.81 0.93 -8.25
C THR A 40 13.55 2.33 -7.69
N PHE A 41 14.51 2.92 -6.96
CA PHE A 41 14.36 4.28 -6.45
C PHE A 41 14.28 5.30 -7.60
N ASP A 42 15.23 5.24 -8.53
CA ASP A 42 15.26 6.15 -9.68
C ASP A 42 14.02 5.96 -10.56
N ILE A 43 13.65 4.70 -10.83
CA ILE A 43 12.44 4.38 -11.62
C ILE A 43 11.18 4.93 -10.95
N CYS A 44 11.05 4.79 -9.63
CA CYS A 44 9.90 5.33 -8.91
C CYS A 44 9.86 6.87 -8.97
N CYS A 45 11.00 7.53 -8.82
CA CYS A 45 11.08 8.99 -8.96
C CYS A 45 10.67 9.47 -10.34
N ASP A 46 11.01 8.73 -11.38
CA ASP A 46 10.75 9.11 -12.78
C ASP A 46 9.33 8.79 -13.26
N THR A 47 8.67 7.78 -12.65
CA THR A 47 7.42 7.22 -13.20
C THR A 47 6.19 7.41 -12.31
N ILE A 48 6.35 7.72 -11.03
CA ILE A 48 5.23 7.90 -10.11
C ILE A 48 4.80 9.37 -10.07
N ASP A 49 3.56 9.62 -10.52
CA ASP A 49 3.00 10.97 -10.52
C ASP A 49 2.49 11.42 -9.15
N GLN A 50 1.94 10.49 -8.35
CA GLN A 50 1.37 10.81 -7.03
C GLN A 50 1.58 9.67 -6.04
N THR A 51 1.74 10.04 -4.77
CA THR A 51 1.89 9.12 -3.67
C THR A 51 0.77 9.28 -2.65
N VAL A 52 0.41 8.20 -1.96
CA VAL A 52 -0.62 8.20 -0.92
C VAL A 52 -0.12 7.44 0.31
N PHE A 53 -0.11 8.10 1.46
CA PHE A 53 0.14 7.46 2.74
C PHE A 53 -1.17 6.98 3.37
N LEU A 54 -1.16 5.77 3.90
CA LEU A 54 -2.33 5.07 4.39
C LEU A 54 -2.13 4.57 5.82
N LYS A 55 -3.14 4.76 6.65
CA LYS A 55 -3.17 4.19 8.00
C LYS A 55 -3.55 2.71 7.95
N GLU A 56 -3.13 1.94 8.93
CA GLU A 56 -3.46 0.51 9.06
C GLU A 56 -4.99 0.27 9.01
N ALA A 57 -5.77 1.11 9.67
CA ALA A 57 -7.22 1.01 9.65
C ALA A 57 -7.80 1.20 8.23
N GLU A 58 -7.29 2.17 7.47
CA GLU A 58 -7.74 2.41 6.09
C GLU A 58 -7.46 1.19 5.19
N ILE A 59 -6.33 0.51 5.40
CA ILE A 59 -5.96 -0.69 4.65
C ILE A 59 -6.88 -1.85 5.03
N LYS A 60 -7.09 -2.10 6.32
CA LYS A 60 -7.99 -3.16 6.81
C LYS A 60 -9.43 -2.96 6.34
N ASP A 61 -9.94 -1.75 6.41
CA ASP A 61 -11.29 -1.41 5.93
C ASP A 61 -11.43 -1.69 4.42
N ALA A 62 -10.42 -1.34 3.63
CA ALA A 62 -10.38 -1.61 2.20
C ALA A 62 -10.33 -3.12 1.89
N MET A 63 -9.55 -3.87 2.65
CA MET A 63 -9.49 -5.33 2.54
C MET A 63 -10.85 -5.97 2.85
N LEU A 64 -11.47 -5.56 3.95
CA LEU A 64 -12.80 -6.04 4.34
C LEU A 64 -13.86 -5.72 3.29
N LEU A 65 -13.82 -4.49 2.73
CA LEU A 65 -14.72 -4.09 1.65
C LEU A 65 -14.56 -5.00 0.42
N TYR A 66 -13.32 -5.27 0.01
CA TYR A 66 -13.03 -6.15 -1.12
C TYR A 66 -13.53 -7.58 -0.87
N ILE A 67 -13.23 -8.16 0.29
CA ILE A 67 -13.67 -9.51 0.66
C ILE A 67 -15.22 -9.61 0.62
N LYS A 68 -15.92 -8.60 1.14
CA LYS A 68 -17.39 -8.56 1.14
C LYS A 68 -18.00 -8.48 -0.26
N ASN A 69 -17.38 -7.75 -1.17
CA ASN A 69 -17.93 -7.54 -2.51
C ASN A 69 -17.48 -8.63 -3.49
N GLU A 70 -16.20 -8.96 -3.50
CA GLU A 70 -15.60 -9.85 -4.50
C GLU A 70 -15.58 -11.33 -4.07
N ARG A 71 -15.83 -11.61 -2.77
CA ARG A 71 -15.77 -12.97 -2.20
C ARG A 71 -14.41 -13.66 -2.40
N LYS A 72 -13.35 -12.87 -2.44
CA LYS A 72 -11.96 -13.32 -2.63
C LYS A 72 -11.09 -12.79 -1.52
N LEU A 73 -10.05 -13.56 -1.17
CA LEU A 73 -9.01 -13.10 -0.26
C LEU A 73 -7.99 -12.23 -1.02
N LEU A 74 -7.41 -11.30 -0.27
CA LEU A 74 -6.27 -10.50 -0.72
C LEU A 74 -5.35 -10.25 0.47
N GLU A 75 -4.09 -9.99 0.18
CA GLU A 75 -3.09 -9.58 1.17
C GLU A 75 -3.10 -8.05 1.40
N GLY A 76 -2.42 -7.60 2.45
CA GLY A 76 -2.37 -6.18 2.81
C GLY A 76 -1.77 -5.29 1.73
N ALA A 77 -0.77 -5.78 0.98
CA ALA A 77 -0.19 -5.05 -0.15
C ALA A 77 -1.23 -4.69 -1.21
N ALA A 78 -2.11 -5.64 -1.58
CA ALA A 78 -3.22 -5.39 -2.49
C ALA A 78 -4.29 -4.48 -1.86
N GLY A 79 -4.58 -4.66 -0.56
CA GLY A 79 -5.48 -3.80 0.20
C GLY A 79 -5.05 -2.33 0.21
N THR A 80 -3.74 -2.09 0.22
CA THR A 80 -3.14 -0.75 0.14
C THR A 80 -3.55 -0.02 -1.13
N ALA A 81 -3.57 -0.69 -2.29
CA ALA A 81 -4.00 -0.09 -3.55
C ALA A 81 -5.49 0.31 -3.53
N ILE A 82 -6.35 -0.53 -2.96
CA ILE A 82 -7.78 -0.24 -2.81
C ILE A 82 -8.02 0.91 -1.82
N ALA A 83 -7.30 0.92 -0.70
CA ALA A 83 -7.37 2.01 0.27
C ALA A 83 -6.98 3.36 -0.34
N ALA A 84 -5.97 3.38 -1.20
CA ALA A 84 -5.58 4.58 -1.94
C ALA A 84 -6.69 5.07 -2.88
N LEU A 85 -7.36 4.17 -3.61
CA LEU A 85 -8.52 4.51 -4.43
C LEU A 85 -9.64 5.15 -3.58
N ILE A 86 -9.97 4.55 -2.45
CA ILE A 86 -11.02 5.05 -1.55
C ILE A 86 -10.66 6.46 -1.03
N LYS A 87 -9.42 6.64 -0.60
CA LYS A 87 -8.92 7.91 -0.09
C LYS A 87 -8.93 9.02 -1.16
N LYS A 88 -8.62 8.66 -2.40
CA LYS A 88 -8.57 9.57 -3.56
C LYS A 88 -9.85 9.62 -4.39
N LYS A 89 -10.94 9.01 -3.94
CA LYS A 89 -12.18 8.85 -4.72
C LYS A 89 -12.74 10.14 -5.31
N LYS A 90 -12.61 11.28 -4.61
CA LYS A 90 -13.09 12.58 -5.10
C LYS A 90 -12.27 13.08 -6.28
N GLU A 91 -10.94 12.93 -6.23
CA GLU A 91 -10.02 13.33 -7.30
C GLU A 91 -10.12 12.43 -8.53
N LEU A 92 -10.55 11.18 -8.31
CA LEU A 92 -10.68 10.16 -9.34
C LEU A 92 -12.10 10.06 -9.92
N ALA A 93 -13.05 10.88 -9.45
CA ALA A 93 -14.43 10.87 -9.93
C ALA A 93 -14.49 11.09 -11.45
N GLY A 94 -15.25 10.23 -12.14
CA GLY A 94 -15.39 10.27 -13.61
C GLY A 94 -14.20 9.70 -14.40
N LYS A 95 -13.14 9.26 -13.72
CA LYS A 95 -11.97 8.64 -14.38
C LYS A 95 -12.11 7.12 -14.45
N LYS A 96 -11.47 6.50 -15.43
CA LYS A 96 -11.26 5.05 -15.49
C LYS A 96 -10.01 4.73 -14.68
N VAL A 97 -10.15 3.90 -13.66
CA VAL A 97 -9.07 3.57 -12.72
C VAL A 97 -8.83 2.06 -12.75
N GLY A 98 -7.61 1.65 -13.00
CA GLY A 98 -7.16 0.27 -12.82
C GLY A 98 -6.52 0.09 -11.46
N ILE A 99 -6.89 -0.98 -10.74
CA ILE A 99 -6.29 -1.37 -9.46
C ILE A 99 -5.58 -2.71 -9.64
N ILE A 100 -4.32 -2.77 -9.24
CA ILE A 100 -3.56 -4.03 -9.24
C ILE A 100 -3.79 -4.75 -7.93
N ILE A 101 -4.42 -5.92 -8.00
CA ILE A 101 -4.55 -6.86 -6.88
C ILE A 101 -3.37 -7.82 -6.98
N CYS A 102 -2.27 -7.46 -6.33
CA CYS A 102 -0.97 -8.10 -6.51
C CYS A 102 -0.82 -9.46 -5.79
N GLY A 103 -1.72 -9.81 -4.88
CA GLY A 103 -1.63 -11.09 -4.18
C GLY A 103 -2.75 -11.35 -3.18
N GLY A 104 -2.80 -12.59 -2.70
CA GLY A 104 -3.76 -13.06 -1.71
C GLY A 104 -3.12 -13.94 -0.62
N ASN A 105 -1.79 -13.88 -0.47
CA ASN A 105 -1.05 -14.66 0.52
C ASN A 105 -1.14 -14.00 1.90
N ILE A 106 -2.29 -14.15 2.55
CA ILE A 106 -2.55 -13.60 3.88
C ILE A 106 -2.54 -14.68 4.95
N SER A 107 -1.92 -14.40 6.10
CA SER A 107 -1.96 -15.30 7.25
C SER A 107 -3.37 -15.36 7.86
N ILE A 108 -3.68 -16.45 8.55
CA ILE A 108 -4.98 -16.58 9.25
C ILE A 108 -5.13 -15.52 10.34
N ASP A 109 -4.05 -15.15 11.02
CA ASP A 109 -4.11 -14.15 12.10
C ASP A 109 -4.31 -12.74 11.56
N ASP A 110 -3.65 -12.39 10.45
CA ASP A 110 -3.91 -11.14 9.75
C ASP A 110 -5.34 -11.07 9.23
N LEU A 111 -5.82 -12.16 8.62
CA LEU A 111 -7.20 -12.25 8.15
C LEU A 111 -8.21 -12.05 9.28
N LYS A 112 -8.00 -12.69 10.44
CA LYS A 112 -8.83 -12.45 11.63
C LYS A 112 -8.82 -10.97 12.03
N SER A 113 -7.65 -10.32 12.01
CA SER A 113 -7.52 -8.90 12.37
C SER A 113 -8.26 -7.94 11.43
N VAL A 114 -8.61 -8.40 10.22
CA VAL A 114 -9.39 -7.65 9.22
C VAL A 114 -10.88 -7.88 9.40
N ILE A 115 -11.28 -9.10 9.78
CA ILE A 115 -12.70 -9.51 9.83
C ILE A 115 -13.34 -9.16 11.18
N VAL A 116 -12.57 -9.17 12.24
CA VAL A 116 -13.01 -8.90 13.63
C VAL A 116 -12.67 -7.47 14.02
#